data_68c5590712e7e6dd7170b9bb170832a8
#
_entry.id   68c5590712e7e6dd7170b9bb170832a8
#
_cell.length_a   1.000
_cell.length_b   1.000
_cell.length_c   1.000
_cell.angle_alpha   90.00
_cell.angle_beta   90.00
_cell.angle_gamma   90.00
#
_symmetry.space_group_name_H-M   'P 1'
#
loop_
_entity.id
_entity.type
_entity.pdbx_description
1 polymer ?
#
loop_
_entity_poly.entity_id
_entity_poly.type
_entity_poly.pdbx_seq_one_letter_code
_entity_poly.pdbx_strand_id
1 'polypeptide(L)'
;MLFAGIRFCLSGLIILAIAGTKKRDFKVRKPIDWWYILLFCMMNTTLHYAFFYFGLSHSEGSRAAILNSLSVFSVVIFACIFFKSDRMTVKKIIGCIVGFAGILSLNLGGAESGKFTWLGDGMIILNALCGASASLLTRGLGKRVDVFVGTGYSLAIGGALLIIPGLMMGGELPQITLLGITYLLLLIAISTLGFTLYNKLLTCNPVGKVAIYNSL
;
A
#
# COMPACT_ATOMS: atom_id res chain seq x y z
N MET A 1 7.85 11.97 -3.35
CA MET A 1 6.50 11.75 -3.90
C MET A 1 6.49 11.69 -5.41
N LEU A 2 6.99 12.68 -6.14
CA LEU A 2 6.98 12.75 -7.61
C LEU A 2 7.52 11.48 -8.29
N PHE A 3 8.74 11.05 -7.93
CA PHE A 3 9.36 9.85 -8.47
C PHE A 3 8.53 8.57 -8.23
N ALA A 4 7.92 8.47 -7.05
CA ALA A 4 7.04 7.34 -6.74
C ALA A 4 5.76 7.35 -7.58
N GLY A 5 5.17 8.54 -7.81
CA GLY A 5 4.01 8.69 -8.68
C GLY A 5 4.30 8.26 -10.11
N ILE A 6 5.41 8.69 -10.68
CA ILE A 6 5.86 8.28 -12.03
C ILE A 6 6.05 6.77 -12.09
N ARG A 7 6.76 6.19 -11.11
CA ARG A 7 7.00 4.74 -11.02
C ARG A 7 5.70 3.95 -10.98
N PHE A 8 4.75 4.34 -10.14
CA PHE A 8 3.47 3.64 -10.02
C PHE A 8 2.60 3.81 -11.26
N CYS A 9 2.58 5.00 -11.85
CA CYS A 9 1.87 5.24 -13.10
C CYS A 9 2.38 4.31 -14.21
N LEU A 10 3.70 4.24 -14.41
CA LEU A 10 4.31 3.36 -15.40
C LEU A 10 4.06 1.88 -15.08
N SER A 11 4.18 1.47 -13.82
CA SER A 11 3.87 0.09 -13.39
C SER A 11 2.42 -0.27 -13.69
N GLY A 12 1.48 0.64 -13.41
CA GLY A 12 0.06 0.44 -13.70
C GLY A 12 -0.23 0.29 -15.18
N LEU A 13 0.38 1.13 -16.03
CA LEU A 13 0.26 1.05 -17.48
C LEU A 13 0.81 -0.28 -18.03
N ILE A 14 1.95 -0.74 -17.52
CA ILE A 14 2.52 -2.06 -17.89
C ILE A 14 1.58 -3.20 -17.51
N ILE A 15 1.01 -3.17 -16.30
CA ILE A 15 0.02 -4.19 -15.88
C ILE A 15 -1.19 -4.20 -16.81
N LEU A 16 -1.72 -3.02 -17.16
CA LEU A 16 -2.86 -2.91 -18.09
C LEU A 16 -2.49 -3.40 -19.49
N ALA A 17 -1.30 -3.09 -19.99
CA ALA A 17 -0.81 -3.60 -21.27
C ALA A 17 -0.71 -5.14 -21.26
N ILE A 18 -0.13 -5.73 -20.20
CA ILE A 18 -0.06 -7.20 -20.05
C ILE A 18 -1.46 -7.81 -19.93
N ALA A 19 -2.38 -7.15 -19.21
CA ALA A 19 -3.76 -7.61 -19.12
C ALA A 19 -4.45 -7.61 -20.50
N GLY A 20 -4.20 -6.61 -21.33
CA GLY A 20 -4.69 -6.52 -22.71
C GLY A 20 -4.17 -7.65 -23.59
N THR A 21 -2.87 -7.94 -23.57
CA THR A 21 -2.29 -9.05 -24.34
C THR A 21 -2.83 -10.41 -23.91
N LYS A 22 -3.12 -10.58 -22.62
CA LYS A 22 -3.72 -11.81 -22.06
C LYS A 22 -5.24 -11.85 -22.18
N LYS A 23 -5.86 -10.95 -22.92
CA LYS A 23 -7.31 -10.85 -23.15
C LYS A 23 -8.13 -10.92 -21.86
N ARG A 24 -7.63 -10.26 -20.80
CA ARG A 24 -8.35 -10.15 -19.53
C ARG A 24 -9.60 -9.28 -19.70
N ASP A 25 -10.62 -9.54 -18.89
CA ASP A 25 -11.86 -8.77 -18.94
C ASP A 25 -11.66 -7.38 -18.32
N PHE A 26 -11.66 -6.34 -19.17
CA PHE A 26 -11.60 -4.93 -18.78
C PHE A 26 -12.98 -4.37 -18.40
N LYS A 27 -14.06 -5.16 -18.59
CA LYS A 27 -15.42 -4.67 -18.37
C LYS A 27 -15.69 -4.43 -16.88
N VAL A 28 -15.89 -3.16 -16.56
CA VAL A 28 -16.51 -2.75 -15.31
C VAL A 28 -18.02 -2.86 -15.52
N ARG A 29 -18.64 -3.86 -14.87
CA ARG A 29 -20.02 -4.26 -15.16
C ARG A 29 -21.07 -3.25 -14.72
N LYS A 30 -20.80 -2.50 -13.63
CA LYS A 30 -21.76 -1.56 -13.05
C LYS A 30 -21.08 -0.20 -12.81
N PRO A 31 -21.81 0.94 -12.95
CA PRO A 31 -21.25 2.26 -12.63
C PRO A 31 -20.71 2.37 -11.20
N ILE A 32 -21.34 1.69 -10.24
CA ILE A 32 -20.91 1.65 -8.85
C ILE A 32 -19.52 1.01 -8.68
N ASP A 33 -19.11 0.12 -9.60
CA ASP A 33 -17.82 -0.53 -9.52
C ASP A 33 -16.68 0.44 -9.86
N TRP A 34 -16.94 1.52 -10.61
CA TRP A 34 -16.00 2.60 -10.84
C TRP A 34 -15.70 3.40 -9.56
N TRP A 35 -16.73 3.68 -8.75
CA TRP A 35 -16.54 4.30 -7.43
C TRP A 35 -15.73 3.41 -6.51
N TYR A 36 -15.97 2.09 -6.58
CA TYR A 36 -15.19 1.14 -5.81
C TYR A 36 -13.71 1.10 -6.25
N ILE A 37 -13.45 1.11 -7.56
CA ILE A 37 -12.09 1.19 -8.12
C ILE A 37 -11.43 2.51 -7.69
N LEU A 38 -12.12 3.63 -7.76
CA LEU A 38 -11.59 4.94 -7.35
C LEU A 38 -11.24 4.94 -5.85
N LEU A 39 -12.13 4.44 -5.00
CA LEU A 39 -11.86 4.30 -3.56
C LEU A 39 -10.65 3.40 -3.32
N PHE A 40 -10.56 2.30 -4.05
CA PHE A 40 -9.41 1.41 -3.98
C PHE A 40 -8.11 2.10 -4.44
N CYS A 41 -8.13 2.85 -5.54
CA CYS A 41 -7.00 3.66 -6.01
C CYS A 41 -6.53 4.64 -4.94
N MET A 42 -7.46 5.35 -4.32
CA MET A 42 -7.15 6.33 -3.27
C MET A 42 -6.50 5.67 -2.06
N MET A 43 -7.09 4.58 -1.55
CA MET A 43 -6.59 3.90 -0.35
C MET A 43 -5.32 3.11 -0.62
N ASN A 44 -5.20 2.45 -1.78
CA ASN A 44 -4.06 1.57 -2.09
C ASN A 44 -2.81 2.32 -2.56
N THR A 45 -2.98 3.46 -3.23
CA THR A 45 -1.86 4.14 -3.86
C THR A 45 -1.76 5.60 -3.43
N THR A 46 -2.77 6.43 -3.71
CA THR A 46 -2.66 7.88 -3.54
C THR A 46 -2.47 8.28 -2.09
N LEU A 47 -3.47 8.04 -1.22
CA LEU A 47 -3.42 8.44 0.20
C LEU A 47 -2.36 7.64 0.96
N HIS A 48 -2.28 6.33 0.70
CA HIS A 48 -1.29 5.46 1.34
C HIS A 48 0.12 6.02 1.15
N TYR A 49 0.55 6.27 -0.07
CA TYR A 49 1.91 6.78 -0.32
C TYR A 49 2.06 8.27 -0.06
N ALA A 50 1.00 9.08 -0.20
CA ALA A 50 1.06 10.48 0.20
C ALA A 50 1.36 10.61 1.70
N PHE A 51 0.61 9.90 2.54
CA PHE A 51 0.85 9.88 3.98
C PHE A 51 2.19 9.28 4.36
N PHE A 52 2.62 8.21 3.66
CA PHE A 52 3.92 7.60 3.89
C PHE A 52 5.08 8.57 3.63
N TYR A 53 5.12 9.17 2.45
CA TYR A 53 6.23 10.09 2.10
C TYR A 53 6.19 11.40 2.87
N PHE A 54 4.99 11.91 3.17
CA PHE A 54 4.85 13.09 4.00
C PHE A 54 5.29 12.80 5.44
N GLY A 55 4.84 11.69 6.00
CA GLY A 55 5.25 11.25 7.33
C GLY A 55 6.74 10.99 7.43
N LEU A 56 7.34 10.34 6.43
CA LEU A 56 8.77 10.04 6.38
C LEU A 56 9.64 11.31 6.31
N SER A 57 9.14 12.38 5.71
CA SER A 57 9.88 13.66 5.67
C SER A 57 9.86 14.42 7.00
N HIS A 58 9.00 14.03 7.96
CA HIS A 58 8.85 14.67 9.27
C HIS A 58 9.11 13.72 10.45
N SER A 59 9.53 12.49 10.18
CA SER A 59 9.84 11.45 11.18
C SER A 59 11.21 10.86 10.91
N GLU A 60 11.85 10.33 11.96
CA GLU A 60 13.07 9.55 11.79
C GLU A 60 12.80 8.26 11.05
N GLY A 61 13.68 7.89 10.09
CA GLY A 61 13.48 6.73 9.23
C GLY A 61 13.32 5.41 10.00
N SER A 62 14.06 5.22 11.08
CA SER A 62 13.95 4.03 11.94
C SER A 62 12.59 3.95 12.62
N ARG A 63 12.10 5.06 13.18
CA ARG A 63 10.77 5.15 13.79
C ARG A 63 9.66 4.97 12.76
N ALA A 64 9.80 5.59 11.60
CA ALA A 64 8.88 5.43 10.49
C ALA A 64 8.74 3.96 10.06
N ALA A 65 9.84 3.21 9.98
CA ALA A 65 9.82 1.78 9.65
C ALA A 65 9.09 0.96 10.73
N ILE A 66 9.34 1.25 12.01
CA ILE A 66 8.68 0.59 13.13
C ILE A 66 7.17 0.88 13.11
N LEU A 67 6.77 2.14 12.95
CA LEU A 67 5.36 2.53 12.89
C LEU A 67 4.65 1.96 11.64
N ASN A 68 5.35 1.85 10.52
CA ASN A 68 4.79 1.24 9.32
C ASN A 68 4.46 -0.25 9.51
N SER A 69 5.17 -0.96 10.38
CA SER A 69 4.86 -2.35 10.73
C SER A 69 3.50 -2.51 11.44
N LEU A 70 2.94 -1.43 12.02
CA LEU A 70 1.56 -1.39 12.51
C LEU A 70 0.53 -1.75 11.43
N SER A 71 0.87 -1.57 10.15
CA SER A 71 -0.02 -1.91 9.03
C SER A 71 -0.45 -3.37 9.08
N VAL A 72 0.44 -4.29 9.44
CA VAL A 72 0.15 -5.73 9.51
C VAL A 72 -0.90 -6.01 10.58
N PHE A 73 -0.74 -5.42 11.78
CA PHE A 73 -1.70 -5.59 12.87
C PHE A 73 -3.04 -4.98 12.51
N SER A 74 -3.03 -3.79 11.90
CA SER A 74 -4.25 -3.13 11.41
C SER A 74 -4.98 -3.99 10.38
N VAL A 75 -4.28 -4.64 9.44
CA VAL A 75 -4.87 -5.56 8.48
C VAL A 75 -5.52 -6.76 9.19
N VAL A 76 -4.83 -7.37 10.16
CA VAL A 76 -5.36 -8.53 10.90
C VAL A 76 -6.61 -8.13 11.68
N ILE A 77 -6.58 -7.01 12.40
CA ILE A 77 -7.72 -6.52 13.18
C ILE A 77 -8.91 -6.21 12.25
N PHE A 78 -8.69 -5.44 11.18
CA PHE A 78 -9.75 -5.10 10.23
C PHE A 78 -10.31 -6.34 9.52
N ALA A 79 -9.45 -7.29 9.14
CA ALA A 79 -9.91 -8.54 8.54
C ALA A 79 -10.84 -9.32 9.48
N CYS A 80 -10.54 -9.35 10.78
CA CYS A 80 -11.37 -10.01 11.77
C CYS A 80 -12.72 -9.29 12.00
N ILE A 81 -12.74 -7.96 11.91
CA ILE A 81 -13.97 -7.16 12.07
C ILE A 81 -14.89 -7.29 10.83
N PHE A 82 -14.32 -7.16 9.64
CA PHE A 82 -15.09 -7.07 8.39
C PHE A 82 -15.38 -8.41 7.74
N PHE A 83 -14.57 -9.45 7.99
CA PHE A 83 -14.75 -10.76 7.36
C PHE A 83 -15.05 -11.85 8.38
N LYS A 84 -16.26 -12.42 8.33
CA LYS A 84 -16.67 -13.58 9.16
C LYS A 84 -15.78 -14.81 8.95
N SER A 85 -15.12 -14.92 7.79
CA SER A 85 -14.18 -16.00 7.47
C SER A 85 -12.81 -15.87 8.16
N ASP A 86 -12.49 -14.67 8.65
CA ASP A 86 -11.20 -14.34 9.28
C ASP A 86 -11.38 -14.11 10.79
N ARG A 87 -12.08 -15.05 11.46
CA ARG A 87 -12.42 -14.96 12.89
C ARG A 87 -11.19 -14.68 13.75
N MET A 88 -11.39 -13.84 14.76
CA MET A 88 -10.39 -13.57 15.79
C MET A 88 -10.15 -14.87 16.59
N THR A 89 -8.94 -15.37 16.53
CA THR A 89 -8.51 -16.54 17.29
C THR A 89 -7.60 -16.07 18.42
N VAL A 90 -7.60 -16.77 19.56
CA VAL A 90 -6.72 -16.44 20.70
C VAL A 90 -5.26 -16.30 20.26
N LYS A 91 -4.79 -17.16 19.35
CA LYS A 91 -3.43 -17.09 18.79
C LYS A 91 -3.17 -15.76 18.04
N LYS A 92 -4.16 -15.24 17.29
CA LYS A 92 -4.04 -13.95 16.61
C LYS A 92 -4.01 -12.79 17.60
N ILE A 93 -4.82 -12.85 18.66
CA ILE A 93 -4.85 -11.82 19.72
C ILE A 93 -3.48 -11.77 20.42
N ILE A 94 -2.97 -12.92 20.85
CA ILE A 94 -1.66 -12.99 21.50
C ILE A 94 -0.57 -12.46 20.56
N GLY A 95 -0.56 -12.89 19.30
CA GLY A 95 0.39 -12.40 18.29
C GLY A 95 0.34 -10.88 18.09
N CYS A 96 -0.86 -10.30 18.03
CA CYS A 96 -1.04 -8.85 17.94
C CYS A 96 -0.54 -8.13 19.20
N ILE A 97 -0.84 -8.64 20.40
CA ILE A 97 -0.40 -8.03 21.68
C ILE A 97 1.13 -8.07 21.77
N VAL A 98 1.73 -9.23 21.51
CA VAL A 98 3.20 -9.40 21.58
C VAL A 98 3.89 -8.51 20.54
N GLY A 99 3.39 -8.49 19.32
CA GLY A 99 3.95 -7.64 18.26
C GLY A 99 3.80 -6.15 18.57
N PHE A 100 2.64 -5.72 19.08
CA PHE A 100 2.43 -4.33 19.49
C PHE A 100 3.31 -3.94 20.67
N ALA A 101 3.47 -4.83 21.67
CA ALA A 101 4.40 -4.63 22.77
C ALA A 101 5.85 -4.52 22.29
N GLY A 102 6.26 -5.33 21.29
CA GLY A 102 7.56 -5.21 20.64
C GLY A 102 7.79 -3.84 19.98
N ILE A 103 6.80 -3.33 19.22
CA ILE A 103 6.85 -2.01 18.64
C ILE A 103 6.95 -0.91 19.70
N LEU A 104 6.16 -1.01 20.77
CA LEU A 104 6.24 -0.08 21.91
C LEU A 104 7.62 -0.12 22.58
N SER A 105 8.16 -1.30 22.82
CA SER A 105 9.47 -1.47 23.44
C SER A 105 10.59 -0.82 22.63
N LEU A 106 10.56 -0.99 21.29
CA LEU A 106 11.53 -0.36 20.39
C LEU A 106 11.40 1.17 20.36
N ASN A 107 10.17 1.70 20.45
CA ASN A 107 9.95 3.15 20.52
C ASN A 107 10.32 3.78 21.87
N LEU A 108 10.18 3.03 22.97
CA LEU A 108 10.50 3.52 24.31
C LEU A 108 11.98 3.32 24.68
N GLY A 109 12.63 2.31 24.09
CA GLY A 109 14.01 1.94 24.41
C GLY A 109 15.11 2.74 23.68
N GLY A 110 14.76 3.56 22.68
CA GLY A 110 15.71 4.40 21.99
C GLY A 110 16.03 5.66 22.80
N ALA A 111 17.22 5.74 23.38
CA ALA A 111 17.67 6.86 24.20
C ALA A 111 17.72 8.22 23.48
N GLU A 112 17.58 8.24 22.16
CA GLU A 112 17.52 9.43 21.31
C GLU A 112 16.18 9.59 20.58
N SER A 113 15.15 8.87 20.98
CA SER A 113 13.81 8.96 20.35
C SER A 113 13.25 10.37 20.59
N GLY A 114 13.31 11.23 19.59
CA GLY A 114 12.66 12.53 19.58
C GLY A 114 11.17 12.41 19.98
N LYS A 115 10.56 13.51 20.40
CA LYS A 115 9.15 13.54 20.79
C LYS A 115 8.25 13.07 19.63
N PHE A 116 7.17 12.35 19.95
CA PHE A 116 6.13 11.98 18.98
C PHE A 116 5.62 13.23 18.25
N THR A 117 5.61 13.17 16.92
CA THR A 117 5.12 14.25 16.08
C THR A 117 3.89 13.82 15.29
N TRP A 118 2.80 14.56 15.41
CA TRP A 118 1.58 14.25 14.65
C TRP A 118 1.78 14.33 13.13
N LEU A 119 2.64 15.28 12.68
CA LEU A 119 2.94 15.46 11.25
C LEU A 119 3.85 14.35 10.68
N GLY A 120 4.71 13.75 11.49
CA GLY A 120 5.54 12.62 11.07
C GLY A 120 4.88 11.28 11.40
N ASP A 121 4.86 10.95 12.69
CA ASP A 121 4.45 9.64 13.19
C ASP A 121 2.96 9.39 12.99
N GLY A 122 2.11 10.43 13.17
CA GLY A 122 0.67 10.34 12.93
C GLY A 122 0.33 10.06 11.48
N MET A 123 1.05 10.65 10.52
CA MET A 123 0.86 10.38 9.09
C MET A 123 1.26 8.95 8.72
N ILE A 124 2.29 8.39 9.36
CA ILE A 124 2.67 6.99 9.14
C ILE A 124 1.61 6.02 9.69
N ILE A 125 0.99 6.36 10.81
CA ILE A 125 -0.15 5.59 11.33
C ILE A 125 -1.34 5.66 10.35
N LEU A 126 -1.66 6.82 9.80
CA LEU A 126 -2.70 6.97 8.77
C LEU A 126 -2.36 6.17 7.51
N ASN A 127 -1.09 6.18 7.08
CA ASN A 127 -0.61 5.32 6.00
C ASN A 127 -0.90 3.83 6.30
N ALA A 128 -0.58 3.36 7.50
CA ALA A 128 -0.82 1.97 7.91
C ALA A 128 -2.32 1.61 7.87
N LEU A 129 -3.20 2.51 8.30
CA LEU A 129 -4.66 2.33 8.23
C LEU A 129 -5.18 2.33 6.79
N CYS A 130 -4.65 3.19 5.92
CA CYS A 130 -4.97 3.19 4.49
C CYS A 130 -4.58 1.87 3.83
N GLY A 131 -3.37 1.35 4.10
CA GLY A 131 -2.90 0.08 3.58
C GLY A 131 -3.75 -1.10 4.07
N ALA A 132 -4.16 -1.09 5.34
CA ALA A 132 -5.07 -2.10 5.88
C ALA A 132 -6.43 -2.04 5.17
N SER A 133 -7.01 -0.87 4.99
CA SER A 133 -8.27 -0.67 4.28
C SER A 133 -8.16 -1.12 2.81
N ALA A 134 -7.05 -0.80 2.14
CA ALA A 134 -6.78 -1.24 0.77
C ALA A 134 -6.74 -2.75 0.64
N SER A 135 -6.10 -3.46 1.59
CA SER A 135 -6.03 -4.92 1.60
C SER A 135 -7.42 -5.57 1.69
N LEU A 136 -8.33 -4.98 2.47
CA LEU A 136 -9.73 -5.40 2.56
C LEU A 136 -10.49 -5.12 1.26
N LEU A 137 -10.31 -3.93 0.70
CA LEU A 137 -10.94 -3.54 -0.57
C LEU A 137 -10.47 -4.44 -1.72
N THR A 138 -9.22 -4.90 -1.73
CA THR A 138 -8.70 -5.83 -2.75
C THR A 138 -9.53 -7.11 -2.82
N ARG A 139 -9.93 -7.67 -1.68
CA ARG A 139 -10.76 -8.87 -1.65
C ARG A 139 -12.16 -8.63 -2.25
N GLY A 140 -12.73 -7.45 -2.02
CA GLY A 140 -14.00 -7.04 -2.64
C GLY A 140 -13.86 -6.74 -4.12
N LEU A 141 -12.71 -6.18 -4.53
CA LEU A 141 -12.39 -5.86 -5.92
C LEU A 141 -12.41 -7.10 -6.81
N GLY A 142 -11.82 -8.20 -6.35
CA GLY A 142 -11.76 -9.46 -7.11
C GLY A 142 -13.12 -10.08 -7.43
N LYS A 143 -14.20 -9.66 -6.75
CA LYS A 143 -15.58 -10.07 -7.05
C LYS A 143 -16.26 -9.19 -8.10
N ARG A 144 -15.69 -8.03 -8.42
CA ARG A 144 -16.28 -6.98 -9.27
C ARG A 144 -15.55 -6.84 -10.60
N VAL A 145 -14.22 -6.90 -10.57
CA VAL A 145 -13.33 -6.69 -11.72
C VAL A 145 -12.18 -7.70 -11.64
N ASP A 146 -11.58 -8.01 -12.78
CA ASP A 146 -10.33 -8.80 -12.78
C ASP A 146 -9.27 -8.10 -11.94
N VAL A 147 -8.63 -8.84 -11.02
CA VAL A 147 -7.68 -8.28 -10.03
C VAL A 147 -6.49 -7.64 -10.70
N PHE A 148 -6.02 -8.18 -11.83
CA PHE A 148 -4.92 -7.60 -12.60
C PHE A 148 -5.31 -6.23 -13.15
N VAL A 149 -6.50 -6.14 -13.74
CA VAL A 149 -7.04 -4.90 -14.30
C VAL A 149 -7.27 -3.87 -13.19
N GLY A 150 -7.89 -4.28 -12.09
CA GLY A 150 -8.11 -3.41 -10.94
C GLY A 150 -6.81 -2.91 -10.29
N THR A 151 -5.79 -3.76 -10.20
CA THR A 151 -4.45 -3.37 -9.72
C THR A 151 -3.80 -2.37 -10.69
N GLY A 152 -3.89 -2.63 -12.00
CA GLY A 152 -3.38 -1.74 -13.03
C GLY A 152 -4.03 -0.34 -12.97
N TYR A 153 -5.35 -0.27 -12.86
CA TYR A 153 -6.05 1.01 -12.66
C TYR A 153 -5.64 1.71 -11.36
N SER A 154 -5.52 0.96 -10.26
CA SER A 154 -5.11 1.53 -8.99
C SER A 154 -3.73 2.18 -9.07
N LEU A 155 -2.76 1.50 -9.66
CA LEU A 155 -1.41 2.04 -9.78
C LEU A 155 -1.32 3.16 -10.83
N ALA A 156 -1.98 3.04 -11.98
CA ALA A 156 -1.94 4.06 -13.02
C ALA A 156 -2.61 5.36 -12.56
N ILE A 157 -3.87 5.28 -12.12
CA ILE A 157 -4.63 6.46 -11.68
C ILE A 157 -4.07 6.98 -10.35
N GLY A 158 -3.82 6.09 -9.38
CA GLY A 158 -3.31 6.47 -8.08
C GLY A 158 -1.89 7.07 -8.16
N GLY A 159 -1.04 6.54 -9.05
CA GLY A 159 0.27 7.09 -9.34
C GLY A 159 0.20 8.48 -10.00
N ALA A 160 -0.70 8.66 -10.97
CA ALA A 160 -0.93 9.95 -11.62
C ALA A 160 -1.42 11.00 -10.60
N LEU A 161 -2.37 10.63 -9.72
CA LEU A 161 -2.84 11.50 -8.64
C LEU A 161 -1.75 11.83 -7.61
N LEU A 162 -0.80 10.92 -7.38
CA LEU A 162 0.33 11.15 -6.45
C LEU A 162 1.37 12.12 -7.02
N ILE A 163 1.43 12.29 -8.34
CA ILE A 163 2.32 13.29 -8.98
C ILE A 163 1.93 14.70 -8.56
N ILE A 164 0.63 14.99 -8.43
CA ILE A 164 0.14 16.33 -8.10
C ILE A 164 0.73 16.86 -6.78
N PRO A 165 0.55 16.20 -5.62
CA PRO A 165 1.18 16.66 -4.38
C PRO A 165 2.71 16.59 -4.45
N GLY A 166 3.28 15.66 -5.25
CA GLY A 166 4.73 15.62 -5.46
C GLY A 166 5.29 16.87 -6.11
N LEU A 167 4.59 17.45 -7.08
CA LEU A 167 4.94 18.71 -7.72
C LEU A 167 4.71 19.91 -6.77
N MET A 168 3.57 19.92 -6.07
CA MET A 168 3.24 21.01 -5.12
C MET A 168 4.26 21.14 -3.97
N MET A 169 4.90 20.04 -3.59
CA MET A 169 5.96 20.03 -2.57
C MET A 169 7.35 20.35 -3.12
N GLY A 170 7.45 20.88 -4.33
CA GLY A 170 8.72 21.24 -4.95
C GLY A 170 9.53 20.05 -5.43
N GLY A 171 8.88 18.93 -5.76
CA GLY A 171 9.55 17.75 -6.30
C GLY A 171 10.21 18.07 -7.64
N GLU A 172 11.52 17.95 -7.71
CA GLU A 172 12.29 18.05 -8.94
C GLU A 172 12.46 16.67 -9.58
N LEU A 173 12.51 16.65 -10.90
CA LEU A 173 12.86 15.43 -11.62
C LEU A 173 14.36 15.18 -11.42
N PRO A 174 14.77 13.98 -10.99
CA PRO A 174 16.18 13.67 -10.85
C PRO A 174 16.90 13.77 -12.19
N GLN A 175 18.17 14.12 -12.17
CA GLN A 175 18.99 14.10 -13.39
C GLN A 175 18.96 12.71 -14.01
N ILE A 176 18.72 12.67 -15.31
CA ILE A 176 18.63 11.40 -16.06
C ILE A 176 20.03 10.84 -16.20
N THR A 177 20.39 9.91 -15.34
CA THR A 177 21.63 9.13 -15.42
C THR A 177 21.28 7.68 -15.82
N LEU A 178 22.21 7.01 -16.50
CA LEU A 178 22.01 5.60 -16.88
C LEU A 178 21.70 4.72 -15.66
N LEU A 179 22.38 4.97 -14.56
CA LEU A 179 22.15 4.30 -13.27
C LEU A 179 20.73 4.58 -12.73
N GLY A 180 20.27 5.84 -12.82
CA GLY A 180 18.93 6.25 -12.41
C GLY A 180 17.82 5.56 -13.22
N ILE A 181 18.01 5.44 -14.53
CA ILE A 181 17.09 4.69 -15.40
C ILE A 181 17.05 3.21 -15.00
N THR A 182 18.21 2.60 -14.77
CA THR A 182 18.27 1.19 -14.36
C THR A 182 17.52 0.94 -13.05
N TYR A 183 17.72 1.80 -12.04
CA TYR A 183 16.97 1.70 -10.79
C TYR A 183 15.47 1.94 -10.98
N LEU A 184 15.08 2.87 -11.82
CA LEU A 184 13.67 3.11 -12.13
C LEU A 184 13.02 1.88 -12.76
N LEU A 185 13.66 1.27 -13.76
CA LEU A 185 13.15 0.05 -14.41
C LEU A 185 13.06 -1.12 -13.43
N LEU A 186 14.06 -1.31 -12.58
CA LEU A 186 14.04 -2.32 -11.53
C LEU A 186 12.86 -2.10 -10.57
N LEU A 187 12.66 -0.87 -10.10
CA LEU A 187 11.57 -0.51 -9.20
C LEU A 187 10.20 -0.66 -9.85
N ILE A 188 10.07 -0.36 -11.15
CA ILE A 188 8.85 -0.60 -11.92
C ILE A 188 8.56 -2.11 -11.98
N ALA A 189 9.57 -2.93 -12.28
CA ALA A 189 9.41 -4.38 -12.33
C ALA A 189 8.98 -4.95 -10.97
N ILE A 190 9.64 -4.55 -9.89
CA ILE A 190 9.28 -4.94 -8.52
C ILE A 190 7.84 -4.51 -8.19
N SER A 191 7.47 -3.27 -8.52
CA SER A 191 6.11 -2.79 -8.26
C SER A 191 5.07 -3.56 -9.07
N THR A 192 5.32 -3.80 -10.36
CA THR A 192 4.42 -4.54 -11.24
C THR A 192 4.18 -5.96 -10.72
N LEU A 193 5.24 -6.69 -10.40
CA LEU A 193 5.16 -8.06 -9.91
C LEU A 193 4.60 -8.11 -8.48
N GLY A 194 5.15 -7.30 -7.57
CA GLY A 194 4.80 -7.31 -6.16
C GLY A 194 3.32 -6.99 -5.93
N PHE A 195 2.83 -5.87 -6.46
CA PHE A 195 1.41 -5.51 -6.29
C PHE A 195 0.47 -6.50 -6.97
N THR A 196 0.83 -7.01 -8.14
CA THR A 196 0.00 -7.97 -8.86
C THR A 196 -0.11 -9.29 -8.10
N LEU A 197 1.01 -9.82 -7.63
CA LEU A 197 1.04 -11.07 -6.85
C LEU A 197 0.35 -10.90 -5.50
N TYR A 198 0.66 -9.82 -4.77
CA TYR A 198 0.06 -9.52 -3.48
C TYR A 198 -1.46 -9.40 -3.57
N ASN A 199 -1.97 -8.60 -4.50
CA ASN A 199 -3.41 -8.43 -4.69
C ASN A 199 -4.07 -9.74 -5.15
N LYS A 200 -3.41 -10.55 -5.97
CA LYS A 200 -3.91 -11.87 -6.34
C LYS A 200 -4.00 -12.79 -5.13
N LEU A 201 -2.98 -12.82 -4.28
CA LEU A 201 -2.98 -13.61 -3.05
C LEU A 201 -4.10 -13.20 -2.09
N LEU A 202 -4.36 -11.89 -1.94
CA LEU A 202 -5.43 -11.36 -1.11
C LEU A 202 -6.82 -11.79 -1.57
N THR A 203 -7.03 -12.04 -2.86
CA THR A 203 -8.33 -12.49 -3.37
C THR A 203 -8.56 -13.99 -3.17
N CYS A 204 -7.49 -14.78 -3.10
CA CYS A 204 -7.56 -16.24 -3.00
C CYS A 204 -7.38 -16.77 -1.57
N ASN A 205 -6.82 -15.96 -0.66
CA ASN A 205 -6.46 -16.39 0.69
C ASN A 205 -7.06 -15.47 1.78
N PRO A 206 -7.11 -15.91 3.04
CA PRO A 206 -7.47 -15.06 4.17
C PRO A 206 -6.53 -13.86 4.27
N VAL A 207 -7.10 -12.65 4.34
CA VAL A 207 -6.34 -11.38 4.28
C VAL A 207 -5.29 -11.30 5.38
N GLY A 208 -5.66 -11.69 6.61
CA GLY A 208 -4.75 -11.67 7.75
C GLY A 208 -3.53 -12.59 7.58
N LYS A 209 -3.68 -13.76 6.92
CA LYS A 209 -2.52 -14.64 6.64
C LYS A 209 -1.57 -14.00 5.63
N VAL A 210 -2.11 -13.45 4.54
CA VAL A 210 -1.30 -12.83 3.49
C VAL A 210 -0.53 -11.62 4.04
N ALA A 211 -1.15 -10.83 4.92
CA ALA A 211 -0.50 -9.67 5.54
C ALA A 211 0.73 -10.06 6.38
N ILE A 212 0.63 -11.16 7.15
CA ILE A 212 1.76 -11.65 7.96
C ILE A 212 2.93 -12.06 7.06
N TYR A 213 2.68 -12.79 5.97
CA TYR A 213 3.75 -13.18 5.04
C TYR A 213 4.38 -11.99 4.31
N ASN A 214 3.66 -10.91 4.11
CA ASN A 214 4.19 -9.71 3.47
C ASN A 214 5.10 -8.90 4.41
N SER A 215 5.12 -9.18 5.69
CA SER A 215 5.95 -8.50 6.71
C SER A 215 7.22 -9.25 7.08
N LEU A 216 7.38 -10.48 6.62
CA LEU A 216 8.58 -11.30 6.76
C LEU A 216 9.58 -11.03 5.64
#